data_a399b1d838f16df3c23a4e404f8484ac
#
_entry.id   a399b1d838f16df3c23a4e404f8484ac
#
_cell.length_a   1.000
_cell.length_b   1.000
_cell.length_c   1.000
_cell.angle_alpha   90.00
_cell.angle_beta   90.00
_cell.angle_gamma   90.00
#
_symmetry.space_group_name_H-M   'P 1'
#
loop_
_entity.id
_entity.type
_entity.pdbx_description
1 polymer ?
#
loop_
_entity_poly.entity_id
_entity_poly.type
_entity_poly.pdbx_seq_one_letter_code
_entity_poly.pdbx_strand_id
1 'polypeptide(L)'
;MMRYAFILASAILSGTPSLADNAPLNADNLKWGPAPPVFPKGAEIAVISGDPFKEGLYVVRLKMPANYKIPAHHHPTSEYVTVLSGKFHIGMGDKLDEKKGIELRAGGFGEAPARMNHYAWASEATVVQVHGQGPFALTYVNPADDPSK
;
A
#
# COMPACT_ATOMS: atom_id res chain seq x y z
N MET A 1 20.27 -43.66 50.68
CA MET A 1 19.45 -42.56 50.16
C MET A 1 19.98 -42.17 48.78
N MET A 2 19.33 -42.64 47.71
CA MET A 2 19.72 -42.36 46.32
C MET A 2 18.87 -41.20 45.81
N ARG A 3 19.55 -40.08 45.44
CA ARG A 3 18.91 -38.89 44.85
C ARG A 3 18.93 -39.00 43.34
N TYR A 4 17.77 -39.19 42.72
CA TYR A 4 17.61 -39.13 41.26
C TYR A 4 17.47 -37.65 40.84
N ALA A 5 18.42 -37.16 40.04
CA ALA A 5 18.32 -35.85 39.39
C ALA A 5 17.54 -36.01 38.09
N PHE A 6 16.38 -35.36 38.00
CA PHE A 6 15.63 -35.24 36.74
C PHE A 6 16.25 -34.11 35.92
N ILE A 7 16.84 -34.45 34.77
CA ILE A 7 17.26 -33.46 33.78
C ILE A 7 16.05 -33.20 32.88
N LEU A 8 15.47 -32.00 33.01
CA LEU A 8 14.49 -31.52 32.04
C LEU A 8 15.24 -31.08 30.77
N ALA A 9 15.08 -31.83 29.69
CA ALA A 9 15.53 -31.41 28.36
C ALA A 9 14.47 -30.46 27.78
N SER A 10 14.80 -29.16 27.76
CA SER A 10 14.00 -28.16 27.04
C SER A 10 14.23 -28.32 25.54
N ALA A 11 13.26 -28.84 24.82
CA ALA A 11 13.24 -28.84 23.35
C ALA A 11 12.97 -27.43 22.85
N ILE A 12 14.00 -26.79 22.32
CA ILE A 12 13.85 -25.51 21.59
C ILE A 12 13.28 -25.88 20.21
N LEU A 13 11.98 -25.61 20.00
CA LEU A 13 11.35 -25.67 18.69
C LEU A 13 11.88 -24.46 17.89
N SER A 14 12.94 -24.64 17.15
CA SER A 14 13.36 -23.66 16.11
C SER A 14 12.38 -23.79 14.95
N GLY A 15 11.37 -22.92 14.95
CA GLY A 15 10.49 -22.72 13.79
C GLY A 15 11.34 -22.22 12.63
N THR A 16 11.58 -23.06 11.63
CA THR A 16 12.13 -22.61 10.34
C THR A 16 11.12 -21.68 9.69
N PRO A 17 11.53 -20.49 9.20
CA PRO A 17 10.61 -19.64 8.45
C PRO A 17 10.05 -20.43 7.26
N SER A 18 8.74 -20.39 7.12
CA SER A 18 8.07 -21.05 6.00
C SER A 18 8.48 -20.35 4.70
N LEU A 19 9.10 -21.08 3.78
CA LEU A 19 9.44 -20.59 2.44
C LEU A 19 8.20 -20.14 1.64
N ALA A 20 7.01 -20.48 2.10
CA ALA A 20 5.75 -20.06 1.47
C ALA A 20 5.51 -18.54 1.53
N ASP A 21 6.02 -17.86 2.56
CA ASP A 21 5.82 -16.42 2.76
C ASP A 21 6.72 -15.55 1.85
N ASN A 22 7.72 -16.16 1.19
CA ASN A 22 8.67 -15.49 0.29
C ASN A 22 8.67 -16.07 -1.14
N ALA A 23 7.65 -16.84 -1.50
CA ALA A 23 7.56 -17.43 -2.84
C ALA A 23 7.32 -16.32 -3.89
N PRO A 24 7.99 -16.40 -5.07
CA PRO A 24 7.68 -15.51 -6.19
C PRO A 24 6.20 -15.57 -6.56
N LEU A 25 5.60 -14.40 -6.85
CA LEU A 25 4.17 -14.27 -7.06
C LEU A 25 3.89 -13.68 -8.44
N ASN A 26 3.10 -14.38 -9.27
CA ASN A 26 2.62 -13.87 -10.53
C ASN A 26 1.37 -13.00 -10.33
N ALA A 27 1.14 -12.07 -11.26
CA ALA A 27 0.01 -11.16 -11.21
C ALA A 27 -1.36 -11.87 -11.16
N ASP A 28 -1.47 -13.01 -11.82
CA ASP A 28 -2.71 -13.81 -11.88
C ASP A 28 -3.05 -14.50 -10.55
N ASN A 29 -2.09 -14.58 -9.65
CA ASN A 29 -2.23 -15.24 -8.34
C ASN A 29 -2.53 -14.25 -7.20
N LEU A 30 -2.71 -12.96 -7.51
CA LEU A 30 -2.97 -11.93 -6.51
C LEU A 30 -4.37 -12.06 -5.93
N LYS A 31 -4.46 -11.94 -4.62
CA LYS A 31 -5.73 -11.91 -3.90
C LYS A 31 -6.16 -10.45 -3.76
N TRP A 32 -7.07 -10.05 -4.64
CA TRP A 32 -7.67 -8.73 -4.60
C TRP A 32 -8.84 -8.67 -3.61
N GLY A 33 -8.93 -7.57 -2.89
CA GLY A 33 -10.05 -7.24 -2.02
C GLY A 33 -10.35 -5.75 -2.08
N PRO A 34 -11.46 -5.29 -1.47
CA PRO A 34 -11.77 -3.87 -1.43
C PRO A 34 -10.64 -3.09 -0.73
N ALA A 35 -10.31 -1.92 -1.25
CA ALA A 35 -9.38 -1.02 -0.57
C ALA A 35 -9.94 -0.58 0.79
N PRO A 36 -9.07 -0.23 1.77
CA PRO A 36 -9.52 0.27 3.07
C PRO A 36 -10.52 1.42 2.95
N PRO A 37 -11.45 1.58 3.93
CA PRO A 37 -12.52 2.58 3.86
C PRO A 37 -12.07 4.03 3.71
N VAL A 38 -10.82 4.33 4.04
CA VAL A 38 -10.20 5.64 3.84
C VAL A 38 -10.01 5.99 2.35
N PHE A 39 -10.04 5.00 1.45
CA PHE A 39 -10.05 5.23 0.02
C PHE A 39 -11.48 5.43 -0.50
N PRO A 40 -11.70 6.30 -1.50
CA PRO A 40 -12.98 6.36 -2.20
C PRO A 40 -13.40 4.98 -2.72
N LYS A 41 -14.70 4.74 -2.77
CA LYS A 41 -15.23 3.44 -3.20
C LYS A 41 -14.83 3.10 -4.63
N GLY A 42 -14.60 1.81 -4.89
CA GLY A 42 -14.33 1.28 -6.22
C GLY A 42 -12.90 0.81 -6.44
N ALA A 43 -11.96 1.19 -5.59
CA ALA A 43 -10.61 0.62 -5.65
C ALA A 43 -10.53 -0.74 -4.97
N GLU A 44 -9.62 -1.57 -5.49
CA GLU A 44 -9.23 -2.86 -4.91
C GLU A 44 -7.75 -2.85 -4.56
N ILE A 45 -7.38 -3.57 -3.50
CA ILE A 45 -6.01 -3.70 -3.05
C ILE A 45 -5.59 -5.17 -2.99
N ALA A 46 -4.32 -5.43 -3.30
CA ALA A 46 -3.66 -6.71 -3.06
C ALA A 46 -2.35 -6.46 -2.32
N VAL A 47 -2.14 -7.14 -1.20
CA VAL A 47 -0.86 -7.13 -0.48
C VAL A 47 0.11 -8.06 -1.20
N ILE A 48 1.27 -7.52 -1.57
CA ILE A 48 2.33 -8.24 -2.28
C ILE A 48 3.39 -8.71 -1.31
N SER A 49 3.78 -7.86 -0.35
CA SER A 49 4.79 -8.17 0.65
C SER A 49 4.59 -7.28 1.88
N GLY A 50 4.95 -7.80 3.05
CA GLY A 50 4.80 -7.09 4.32
C GLY A 50 3.35 -6.93 4.75
N ASP A 51 3.16 -6.09 5.76
CA ASP A 51 1.83 -5.73 6.28
C ASP A 51 1.75 -4.18 6.31
N PRO A 52 0.90 -3.56 5.48
CA PRO A 52 0.83 -2.10 5.42
C PRO A 52 0.35 -1.45 6.73
N PHE A 53 -0.23 -2.22 7.64
CA PHE A 53 -0.74 -1.71 8.92
C PHE A 53 0.22 -1.90 10.10
N LYS A 54 1.41 -2.48 9.85
CA LYS A 54 2.46 -2.69 10.84
C LYS A 54 3.73 -1.93 10.49
N GLU A 55 4.62 -1.82 11.46
CA GLU A 55 5.98 -1.33 11.20
C GLU A 55 6.72 -2.24 10.22
N GLY A 56 7.52 -1.66 9.34
CA GLY A 56 8.29 -2.36 8.34
C GLY A 56 7.94 -1.95 6.92
N LEU A 57 8.72 -2.43 5.98
CA LEU A 57 8.46 -2.22 4.55
C LEU A 57 7.22 -3.00 4.11
N TYR A 58 6.39 -2.37 3.31
CA TYR A 58 5.28 -3.02 2.65
C TYR A 58 5.28 -2.75 1.14
N VAL A 59 4.71 -3.67 0.39
CA VAL A 59 4.39 -3.52 -1.03
C VAL A 59 2.95 -3.95 -1.24
N VAL A 60 2.17 -3.07 -1.82
CA VAL A 60 0.77 -3.35 -2.21
C VAL A 60 0.55 -2.98 -3.67
N ARG A 61 -0.48 -3.54 -4.28
CA ARG A 61 -1.01 -3.04 -5.55
C ARG A 61 -2.39 -2.48 -5.33
N LEU A 62 -2.65 -1.33 -5.95
CA LEU A 62 -3.95 -0.68 -5.96
C LEU A 62 -4.49 -0.71 -7.39
N LYS A 63 -5.71 -1.23 -7.55
CA LYS A 63 -6.43 -1.26 -8.82
C LYS A 63 -7.58 -0.26 -8.74
N MET A 64 -7.59 0.67 -9.66
CA MET A 64 -8.54 1.79 -9.72
C MET A 64 -9.35 1.73 -11.01
N PRO A 65 -10.67 1.92 -10.97
CA PRO A 65 -11.47 2.07 -12.18
C PRO A 65 -11.14 3.39 -12.91
N ALA A 66 -11.60 3.53 -14.15
CA ALA A 66 -11.50 4.79 -14.86
C ALA A 66 -12.20 5.93 -14.11
N ASN A 67 -11.62 7.13 -14.17
CA ASN A 67 -12.09 8.34 -13.49
C ASN A 67 -12.07 8.27 -11.95
N TYR A 68 -11.31 7.35 -11.39
CA TYR A 68 -11.11 7.25 -9.94
C TYR A 68 -10.25 8.41 -9.45
N LYS A 69 -10.66 9.05 -8.35
CA LYS A 69 -9.97 10.21 -7.79
C LYS A 69 -9.69 10.01 -6.32
N ILE A 70 -8.49 10.37 -5.91
CA ILE A 70 -8.06 10.44 -4.51
C ILE A 70 -7.79 11.91 -4.22
N PRO A 71 -8.69 12.60 -3.49
CA PRO A 71 -8.54 14.01 -3.14
C PRO A 71 -7.24 14.28 -2.38
N ALA A 72 -6.90 15.57 -2.21
CA ALA A 72 -5.67 15.99 -1.57
C ALA A 72 -5.54 15.41 -0.16
N HIS A 73 -4.41 14.75 0.08
CA HIS A 73 -4.10 14.02 1.31
C HIS A 73 -2.59 13.97 1.51
N HIS A 74 -2.16 13.44 2.65
CA HIS A 74 -0.77 13.16 2.94
C HIS A 74 -0.63 11.86 3.74
N HIS A 75 0.60 11.33 3.77
CA HIS A 75 1.00 10.16 4.54
C HIS A 75 2.06 10.51 5.58
N PRO A 76 2.17 9.78 6.70
CA PRO A 76 3.21 10.03 7.71
C PRO A 76 4.63 9.71 7.19
N THR A 77 4.75 8.82 6.21
CA THR A 77 6.00 8.37 5.58
C THR A 77 5.93 8.59 4.07
N SER A 78 7.07 8.60 3.38
CA SER A 78 7.09 8.70 1.92
C SER A 78 6.40 7.51 1.28
N GLU A 79 5.62 7.78 0.24
CA GLU A 79 4.97 6.79 -0.61
C GLU A 79 5.65 6.76 -1.97
N TYR A 80 5.94 5.57 -2.47
CA TYR A 80 6.57 5.34 -3.76
C TYR A 80 5.61 4.58 -4.67
N VAL A 81 5.29 5.15 -5.82
CA VAL A 81 4.29 4.63 -6.74
C VAL A 81 4.93 4.28 -8.07
N THR A 82 4.72 3.06 -8.54
CA THR A 82 5.08 2.61 -9.90
C THR A 82 3.83 2.22 -10.64
N VAL A 83 3.61 2.77 -11.81
CA VAL A 83 2.47 2.42 -12.67
C VAL A 83 2.76 1.09 -13.37
N LEU A 84 1.89 0.10 -13.19
CA LEU A 84 1.99 -1.20 -13.86
C LEU A 84 1.15 -1.25 -15.14
N SER A 85 0.00 -0.60 -15.15
CA SER A 85 -0.88 -0.48 -16.32
C SER A 85 -1.80 0.73 -16.21
N GLY A 86 -2.30 1.20 -17.34
CA GLY A 86 -3.20 2.35 -17.39
C GLY A 86 -2.49 3.69 -17.32
N LYS A 87 -3.22 4.73 -16.90
CA LYS A 87 -2.74 6.11 -16.76
C LYS A 87 -3.07 6.65 -15.40
N PHE A 88 -2.03 6.87 -14.63
CA PHE A 88 -2.08 7.44 -13.29
C PHE A 88 -1.59 8.87 -13.33
N HIS A 89 -2.24 9.75 -12.60
CA HIS A 89 -1.84 11.14 -12.49
C HIS A 89 -1.58 11.47 -11.02
N ILE A 90 -0.53 12.24 -10.77
CA ILE A 90 -0.20 12.74 -9.44
C ILE A 90 0.06 14.24 -9.51
N GLY A 91 -0.47 14.98 -8.57
CA GLY A 91 -0.25 16.41 -8.41
C GLY A 91 0.02 16.76 -6.94
N MET A 92 0.82 17.81 -6.74
CA MET A 92 1.16 18.30 -5.40
C MET A 92 0.29 19.48 -5.04
N GLY A 93 -0.13 19.57 -3.78
CA GLY A 93 -0.90 20.67 -3.24
C GLY A 93 -2.15 20.24 -2.46
N ASP A 94 -2.87 21.24 -2.00
CA ASP A 94 -3.97 21.10 -1.03
C ASP A 94 -5.33 20.83 -1.67
N LYS A 95 -5.41 20.88 -2.98
CA LYS A 95 -6.64 20.66 -3.73
C LYS A 95 -6.37 19.95 -5.03
N LEU A 96 -7.21 18.95 -5.35
CA LEU A 96 -7.14 18.24 -6.62
C LEU A 96 -7.39 19.22 -7.79
N ASP A 97 -6.41 19.30 -8.69
CA ASP A 97 -6.46 20.10 -9.91
C ASP A 97 -5.89 19.25 -11.06
N GLU A 98 -6.79 18.71 -11.88
CA GLU A 98 -6.41 17.83 -13.00
C GLU A 98 -5.56 18.55 -14.07
N LYS A 99 -5.51 19.90 -14.05
CA LYS A 99 -4.68 20.67 -14.97
C LYS A 99 -3.22 20.77 -14.55
N LYS A 100 -2.91 20.42 -13.28
CA LYS A 100 -1.58 20.57 -12.69
C LYS A 100 -0.90 19.23 -12.39
N GLY A 101 -1.60 18.13 -12.56
CA GLY A 101 -1.02 16.80 -12.32
C GLY A 101 -0.16 16.34 -13.49
N ILE A 102 0.78 15.46 -13.17
CA ILE A 102 1.67 14.81 -14.14
C ILE A 102 1.09 13.43 -14.45
N GLU A 103 0.92 13.13 -15.74
CA GLU A 103 0.53 11.80 -16.21
C GLU A 103 1.71 10.84 -16.14
N LEU A 104 1.51 9.70 -15.49
CA LEU A 104 2.43 8.56 -15.46
C LEU A 104 1.76 7.38 -16.18
N ARG A 105 2.52 6.72 -17.05
CA ARG A 105 2.11 5.53 -17.79
C ARG A 105 2.84 4.30 -17.26
N ALA A 106 2.54 3.12 -17.78
CA ALA A 106 3.20 1.88 -17.40
C ALA A 106 4.74 2.04 -17.40
N GLY A 107 5.38 1.68 -16.28
CA GLY A 107 6.79 1.93 -15.99
C GLY A 107 7.09 3.31 -15.39
N GLY A 108 6.13 4.25 -15.38
CA GLY A 108 6.27 5.55 -14.73
C GLY A 108 6.37 5.42 -13.20
N PHE A 109 7.11 6.34 -12.60
CA PHE A 109 7.39 6.37 -11.16
C PHE A 109 7.12 7.75 -10.58
N GLY A 110 6.57 7.79 -9.37
CA GLY A 110 6.37 8.99 -8.59
C GLY A 110 6.67 8.75 -7.12
N GLU A 111 7.12 9.80 -6.44
CA GLU A 111 7.27 9.83 -5.00
C GLU A 111 6.36 10.90 -4.42
N ALA A 112 5.62 10.56 -3.39
CA ALA A 112 4.93 11.49 -2.50
C ALA A 112 5.73 11.55 -1.19
N PRO A 113 6.52 12.62 -0.95
CA PRO A 113 7.31 12.75 0.26
C PRO A 113 6.44 12.77 1.52
N ALA A 114 7.00 12.29 2.63
CA ALA A 114 6.34 12.27 3.93
C ALA A 114 5.73 13.63 4.28
N ARG A 115 4.46 13.63 4.69
CA ARG A 115 3.68 14.81 5.12
C ARG A 115 3.46 15.87 4.05
N MET A 116 3.80 15.59 2.79
CA MET A 116 3.54 16.50 1.67
C MET A 116 2.15 16.24 1.10
N ASN A 117 1.33 17.30 1.02
CA ASN A 117 -0.01 17.21 0.45
C ASN A 117 0.07 16.96 -1.05
N HIS A 118 -0.61 15.93 -1.49
CA HIS A 118 -0.70 15.51 -2.88
C HIS A 118 -2.07 14.92 -3.17
N TYR A 119 -2.39 14.76 -4.43
CA TYR A 119 -3.62 14.17 -4.91
C TYR A 119 -3.33 13.30 -6.13
N ALA A 120 -4.24 12.37 -6.44
CA ALA A 120 -4.04 11.47 -7.56
C ALA A 120 -5.36 11.15 -8.25
N TRP A 121 -5.28 10.71 -9.51
CA TRP A 121 -6.44 10.16 -10.22
C TRP A 121 -6.01 9.21 -11.33
N ALA A 122 -6.92 8.33 -11.72
CA ALA A 122 -6.79 7.42 -12.83
C ALA A 122 -7.74 7.88 -13.95
N SER A 123 -7.24 8.21 -15.15
CA SER A 123 -8.10 8.59 -16.27
C SER A 123 -8.67 7.39 -17.03
N GLU A 124 -8.09 6.21 -16.85
CA GLU A 124 -8.57 4.92 -17.34
C GLU A 124 -8.34 3.85 -16.25
N ALA A 125 -8.83 2.62 -16.46
CA ALA A 125 -8.56 1.54 -15.53
C ALA A 125 -7.05 1.36 -15.33
N THR A 126 -6.58 1.49 -14.08
CA THR A 126 -5.16 1.63 -13.76
C THR A 126 -4.77 0.72 -12.61
N VAL A 127 -3.60 0.11 -12.71
CA VAL A 127 -2.97 -0.62 -11.62
C VAL A 127 -1.63 0.04 -11.30
N VAL A 128 -1.46 0.40 -10.03
CA VAL A 128 -0.18 0.89 -9.51
C VAL A 128 0.36 -0.05 -8.45
N GLN A 129 1.68 -0.11 -8.31
CA GLN A 129 2.34 -0.73 -7.17
C GLN A 129 2.84 0.38 -6.25
N VAL A 130 2.48 0.27 -4.99
CA VAL A 130 2.84 1.22 -3.94
C VAL A 130 3.72 0.50 -2.93
N HIS A 131 4.81 1.12 -2.55
CA HIS A 131 5.62 0.67 -1.44
C HIS A 131 5.99 1.83 -0.52
N GLY A 132 6.23 1.51 0.72
CA GLY A 132 6.55 2.47 1.74
C GLY A 132 6.92 1.82 3.07
N GLN A 133 7.10 2.66 4.06
CA GLN A 133 7.33 2.25 5.44
C GLN A 133 6.00 2.34 6.20
N GLY A 134 5.56 1.21 6.74
CA GLY A 134 4.35 1.17 7.58
C GLY A 134 4.57 1.70 9.00
N PRO A 135 3.49 1.94 9.75
CA PRO A 135 2.10 1.71 9.34
C PRO A 135 1.59 2.75 8.33
N PHE A 136 0.88 2.28 7.30
CA PHE A 136 0.21 3.15 6.33
C PHE A 136 -0.92 3.92 7.00
N ALA A 137 -0.96 5.22 6.74
CA ALA A 137 -2.09 6.08 7.06
C ALA A 137 -2.28 7.12 5.96
N LEU A 138 -3.52 7.51 5.71
CA LEU A 138 -3.91 8.54 4.77
C LEU A 138 -4.76 9.57 5.51
N THR A 139 -4.35 10.83 5.45
CA THR A 139 -5.07 11.95 6.06
C THR A 139 -5.46 12.95 4.99
N TYR A 140 -6.75 13.16 4.80
CA TYR A 140 -7.24 14.15 3.83
C TYR A 140 -7.00 15.58 4.32
N VAL A 141 -6.62 16.48 3.40
CA VAL A 141 -6.46 17.91 3.68
C VAL A 141 -7.80 18.53 4.06
N ASN A 142 -8.85 18.21 3.31
CA ASN A 142 -10.22 18.55 3.67
C ASN A 142 -10.88 17.34 4.34
N PRO A 143 -11.23 17.41 5.63
CA PRO A 143 -11.87 16.29 6.34
C PRO A 143 -13.20 15.80 5.71
N ALA A 144 -13.87 16.64 4.93
CA ALA A 144 -15.10 16.26 4.23
C ALA A 144 -14.85 15.28 3.06
N ASP A 145 -13.61 15.16 2.58
CA ASP A 145 -13.22 14.23 1.53
C ASP A 145 -12.95 12.81 2.05
N ASP A 146 -12.93 12.62 3.38
CA ASP A 146 -12.70 11.32 4.01
C ASP A 146 -13.95 10.42 3.92
N PRO A 147 -13.95 9.39 3.07
CA PRO A 147 -15.12 8.55 2.87
C PRO A 147 -15.37 7.56 4.03
N SER A 148 -14.48 7.52 5.01
CA SER A 148 -14.62 6.66 6.19
C SER A 148 -15.43 7.28 7.32
N LYS A 149 -15.83 8.57 7.17
CA LYS A 149 -16.60 9.33 8.15
C LYS A 149 -18.06 9.44 7.82
#